data_7f7192ff4fc2ebd342ca35c79ab958dc
#
_entry.id   7f7192ff4fc2ebd342ca35c79ab958dc
#
_cell.length_a   1.000
_cell.length_b   1.000
_cell.length_c   1.000
_cell.angle_alpha   90.00
_cell.angle_beta   90.00
_cell.angle_gamma   90.00
#
_symmetry.space_group_name_H-M   'P 1'
#
loop_
_entity.id
_entity.type
_entity.pdbx_description
1 polymer ?
#
loop_
_entity_poly.entity_id
_entity_poly.type
_entity_poly.pdbx_seq_one_letter_code
_entity_poly.pdbx_strand_id
1 'polypeptide(L)'
;MRKPVLTIFYQFNPWQSTIGGIQTLINTFIKYAPSEFEVRLVGTGCDRTQTIGKWQAAELAGREISFFPLFTLENDNVRSLIPTTVKYTAAMFGRCFTSDFMHFHRLEPSLAALNWQGEKTLFIHNDIHTQTKAAGDKNAILWRRFPAAYFALESLLVNQFSQIFSCNTDSAQLYRQRYPHIEDRVAYIKNSFDNEIFYPLSQEQRQAQRRELAKMLNLSEETRFILFAGRLHPQKDPILLVRAIAALNEPHTHLLIAGDGELAAAVRTEIAQLGLSSRVTMLGAIPIQELARLHRISNVFVLSSAYEGLPLVVLEALASGTAVVTTRCGETPKLLAADSGVVCEQRSPESLAAALQQVILHPENYPSMSCVRAAHPYAARTVVRDVYNDMFTRWEKQNFSAVSCIN
;
A
#
# COMPACT_ATOMS: atom_id res chain seq x y z
N MET A 1 -1.27 31.37 16.95
CA MET A 1 -2.18 30.98 15.84
C MET A 1 -2.71 29.58 16.08
N ARG A 2 -3.96 29.27 15.67
CA ARG A 2 -4.46 27.88 15.71
C ARG A 2 -3.68 27.04 14.71
N LYS A 3 -3.58 25.74 14.98
CA LYS A 3 -3.00 24.80 14.01
C LYS A 3 -4.05 24.40 12.97
N PRO A 4 -3.65 24.18 11.70
CA PRO A 4 -4.53 23.51 10.75
C PRO A 4 -4.83 22.08 11.22
N VAL A 5 -6.06 21.65 10.99
CA VAL A 5 -6.55 20.33 11.39
C VAL A 5 -6.71 19.45 10.16
N LEU A 6 -6.02 18.31 10.15
CA LEU A 6 -6.21 17.25 9.16
C LEU A 6 -7.01 16.11 9.77
N THR A 7 -8.14 15.74 9.17
CA THR A 7 -8.89 14.53 9.52
C THR A 7 -8.77 13.50 8.43
N ILE A 8 -8.30 12.29 8.79
CA ILE A 8 -8.14 11.14 7.88
C ILE A 8 -9.29 10.17 8.10
N PHE A 9 -9.92 9.71 7.01
CA PHE A 9 -11.07 8.80 7.02
C PHE A 9 -10.71 7.47 6.36
N TYR A 10 -10.67 6.40 7.16
CA TYR A 10 -10.49 5.05 6.66
C TYR A 10 -11.03 3.99 7.63
N GLN A 11 -11.63 2.95 7.09
CA GLN A 11 -12.33 1.89 7.82
C GLN A 11 -11.37 0.84 8.41
N PHE A 12 -10.49 1.21 9.30
CA PHE A 12 -9.55 0.29 9.97
C PHE A 12 -9.29 0.68 11.41
N ASN A 13 -8.85 -0.29 12.20
CA ASN A 13 -8.23 -0.06 13.49
C ASN A 13 -6.72 -0.09 13.33
N PRO A 14 -5.99 1.01 13.56
CA PRO A 14 -4.55 1.09 13.30
C PRO A 14 -3.70 0.22 14.25
N TRP A 15 -4.22 -0.20 15.39
CA TRP A 15 -3.49 -1.02 16.37
C TRP A 15 -3.70 -2.54 16.21
N GLN A 16 -4.74 -2.95 15.48
CA GLN A 16 -5.06 -4.38 15.26
C GLN A 16 -5.23 -4.76 13.79
N SER A 17 -5.05 -3.82 12.90
CA SER A 17 -5.23 -4.04 11.49
C SER A 17 -4.13 -4.94 10.93
N THR A 18 -4.50 -5.86 10.06
CA THR A 18 -3.54 -6.54 9.22
C THR A 18 -2.95 -5.57 8.22
N ILE A 19 -1.66 -5.75 7.96
CA ILE A 19 -0.87 -4.87 7.11
C ILE A 19 -1.47 -4.78 5.70
N GLY A 20 -1.89 -3.59 5.31
CA GLY A 20 -2.38 -3.26 3.95
C GLY A 20 -1.73 -1.97 3.46
N GLY A 21 -1.51 -1.84 2.15
CA GLY A 21 -0.83 -0.68 1.58
C GLY A 21 -1.46 0.67 1.94
N ILE A 22 -2.80 0.74 2.03
CA ILE A 22 -3.51 1.98 2.43
C ILE A 22 -3.23 2.32 3.90
N GLN A 23 -3.24 1.32 4.76
CA GLN A 23 -2.97 1.48 6.20
C GLN A 23 -1.54 1.94 6.44
N THR A 24 -0.58 1.35 5.74
CA THR A 24 0.83 1.77 5.77
C THR A 24 0.98 3.23 5.34
N LEU A 25 0.30 3.63 4.26
CA LEU A 25 0.32 5.02 3.79
C LEU A 25 -0.25 5.97 4.83
N ILE A 26 -1.40 5.65 5.45
CA ILE A 26 -2.01 6.48 6.51
C ILE A 26 -1.07 6.61 7.70
N ASN A 27 -0.48 5.51 8.18
CA ASN A 27 0.50 5.53 9.26
C ASN A 27 1.71 6.40 8.92
N THR A 28 2.15 6.38 7.67
CA THR A 28 3.25 7.21 7.17
C THR A 28 2.86 8.70 7.16
N PHE A 29 1.65 9.04 6.72
CA PHE A 29 1.14 10.41 6.79
C PHE A 29 1.07 10.92 8.24
N ILE A 30 0.66 10.07 9.19
CA ILE A 30 0.62 10.43 10.61
C ILE A 30 2.04 10.58 11.16
N LYS A 31 2.94 9.63 10.90
CA LYS A 31 4.32 9.63 11.40
C LYS A 31 5.09 10.89 10.99
N TYR A 32 4.96 11.30 9.73
CA TYR A 32 5.70 12.43 9.16
C TYR A 32 4.91 13.75 9.15
N ALA A 33 3.77 13.80 9.86
CA ALA A 33 3.02 15.05 10.03
C ALA A 33 3.88 16.11 10.73
N PRO A 34 3.96 17.35 10.21
CA PRO A 34 4.61 18.46 10.90
C PRO A 34 3.93 18.76 12.24
N SER A 35 4.68 19.31 13.21
CA SER A 35 4.16 19.70 14.53
C SER A 35 3.11 20.82 14.46
N GLU A 36 3.08 21.53 13.35
CA GLU A 36 2.13 22.59 13.05
C GLU A 36 0.72 22.07 12.80
N PHE A 37 0.57 20.79 12.45
CA PHE A 37 -0.73 20.17 12.20
C PHE A 37 -1.27 19.43 13.43
N GLU A 38 -2.58 19.57 13.66
CA GLU A 38 -3.37 18.66 14.47
C GLU A 38 -3.88 17.53 13.56
N VAL A 39 -3.57 16.28 13.89
CA VAL A 39 -3.99 15.12 13.08
C VAL A 39 -5.08 14.36 13.80
N ARG A 40 -6.17 14.10 13.10
CA ARG A 40 -7.32 13.33 13.54
C ARG A 40 -7.52 12.10 12.66
N LEU A 41 -7.90 11.00 13.25
CA LEU A 41 -8.24 9.77 12.54
C LEU A 41 -9.65 9.31 12.93
N VAL A 42 -10.51 9.15 11.93
CA VAL A 42 -11.82 8.50 12.08
C VAL A 42 -11.69 7.09 11.54
N GLY A 43 -11.75 6.10 12.42
CA GLY A 43 -11.52 4.70 12.11
C GLY A 43 -12.55 3.76 12.72
N THR A 44 -12.16 2.50 12.95
CA THR A 44 -12.94 1.50 13.67
C THR A 44 -12.25 1.11 14.96
N GLY A 45 -13.01 0.81 16.00
CA GLY A 45 -12.51 0.29 17.26
C GLY A 45 -12.40 -1.24 17.24
N CYS A 46 -11.63 -1.81 18.18
CA CYS A 46 -11.43 -3.26 18.26
C CYS A 46 -11.79 -3.87 19.60
N ASP A 47 -11.71 -3.14 20.68
CA ASP A 47 -11.88 -3.67 22.02
C ASP A 47 -12.66 -2.72 22.95
N ARG A 48 -12.83 -3.16 24.21
CA ARG A 48 -13.56 -2.42 25.22
C ARG A 48 -12.80 -1.23 25.79
N THR A 49 -11.51 -1.07 25.47
CA THR A 49 -10.69 0.04 25.97
C THR A 49 -10.95 1.31 25.16
N GLN A 50 -11.43 1.16 23.93
CA GLN A 50 -11.76 2.28 23.04
C GLN A 50 -13.23 2.70 23.19
N THR A 51 -13.46 3.96 23.52
CA THR A 51 -14.81 4.50 23.66
C THR A 51 -15.42 4.77 22.29
N ILE A 52 -16.29 3.88 21.81
CA ILE A 52 -16.97 4.01 20.53
C ILE A 52 -17.81 5.29 20.46
N GLY A 53 -17.69 6.01 19.36
CA GLY A 53 -18.49 7.21 19.07
C GLY A 53 -18.02 8.48 19.79
N LYS A 54 -16.80 8.50 20.37
CA LYS A 54 -16.21 9.67 21.00
C LYS A 54 -14.76 9.89 20.59
N TRP A 55 -14.34 11.15 20.52
CA TRP A 55 -12.95 11.51 20.38
C TRP A 55 -12.14 11.12 21.62
N GLN A 56 -10.98 10.56 21.40
CA GLN A 56 -10.04 10.20 22.43
C GLN A 56 -8.61 10.45 21.97
N ALA A 57 -7.73 10.85 22.89
CA ALA A 57 -6.31 10.95 22.61
C ALA A 57 -5.73 9.54 22.40
N ALA A 58 -4.85 9.40 21.43
CA ALA A 58 -4.19 8.14 21.14
C ALA A 58 -2.79 8.40 20.57
N GLU A 59 -1.89 7.44 20.75
CA GLU A 59 -0.58 7.46 20.12
C GLU A 59 -0.58 6.50 18.93
N LEU A 60 -0.16 6.98 17.77
CA LEU A 60 -0.02 6.18 16.54
C LEU A 60 1.24 6.60 15.79
N ALA A 61 2.06 5.62 15.42
CA ALA A 61 3.31 5.83 14.70
C ALA A 61 4.26 6.86 15.39
N GLY A 62 4.29 6.88 16.72
CA GLY A 62 5.10 7.81 17.52
C GLY A 62 4.56 9.24 17.59
N ARG A 63 3.28 9.45 17.26
CA ARG A 63 2.60 10.76 17.28
C ARG A 63 1.33 10.72 18.09
N GLU A 64 1.07 11.79 18.85
CA GLU A 64 -0.24 12.00 19.45
C GLU A 64 -1.24 12.42 18.36
N ILE A 65 -2.39 11.77 18.35
CA ILE A 65 -3.52 12.05 17.46
C ILE A 65 -4.83 12.06 18.22
N SER A 66 -5.86 12.66 17.65
CA SER A 66 -7.24 12.45 18.10
C SER A 66 -7.86 11.32 17.28
N PHE A 67 -8.29 10.26 17.96
CA PHE A 67 -8.91 9.08 17.35
C PHE A 67 -10.40 9.02 17.63
N PHE A 68 -11.20 8.70 16.60
CA PHE A 68 -12.64 8.49 16.72
C PHE A 68 -13.04 7.12 16.17
N PRO A 69 -13.27 6.11 17.01
CA PRO A 69 -13.78 4.82 16.56
C PRO A 69 -15.28 4.90 16.30
N LEU A 70 -15.71 4.66 15.05
CA LEU A 70 -17.12 4.72 14.66
C LEU A 70 -17.95 3.55 15.20
N PHE A 71 -17.38 2.35 15.14
CA PHE A 71 -17.96 1.10 15.64
C PHE A 71 -16.87 0.07 15.87
N THR A 72 -17.19 -1.03 16.55
CA THR A 72 -16.22 -2.12 16.80
C THR A 72 -16.13 -3.05 15.59
N LEU A 73 -14.90 -3.36 15.18
CA LEU A 73 -14.57 -4.31 14.14
C LEU A 73 -13.42 -5.21 14.63
N GLU A 74 -13.74 -6.44 15.02
CA GLU A 74 -12.76 -7.37 15.62
C GLU A 74 -11.72 -7.86 14.61
N ASN A 75 -12.09 -8.01 13.34
CA ASN A 75 -11.19 -8.45 12.28
C ASN A 75 -11.60 -7.85 10.93
N ASP A 76 -10.76 -7.02 10.35
CA ASP A 76 -10.99 -6.37 9.06
C ASP A 76 -10.74 -7.29 7.84
N ASN A 77 -10.17 -8.49 8.06
CA ASN A 77 -9.99 -9.52 7.03
C ASN A 77 -11.20 -10.44 6.87
N VAL A 78 -12.09 -10.49 7.84
CA VAL A 78 -13.29 -11.33 7.77
C VAL A 78 -14.37 -10.60 6.98
N ARG A 79 -14.76 -11.17 5.86
CA ARG A 79 -15.87 -10.64 5.05
C ARG A 79 -17.19 -10.81 5.79
N SER A 80 -17.85 -9.72 6.10
CA SER A 80 -19.22 -9.74 6.62
C SER A 80 -20.23 -9.65 5.47
N LEU A 81 -21.48 -10.07 5.73
CA LEU A 81 -22.59 -9.96 4.77
C LEU A 81 -22.78 -8.54 4.22
N ILE A 82 -22.58 -7.53 5.09
CA ILE A 82 -22.58 -6.12 4.68
C ILE A 82 -21.14 -5.67 4.60
N PRO A 83 -20.68 -5.15 3.44
CA PRO A 83 -19.30 -4.65 3.30
C PRO A 83 -18.94 -3.61 4.37
N THR A 84 -17.74 -3.70 4.90
CA THR A 84 -17.27 -2.77 5.95
C THR A 84 -17.35 -1.32 5.52
N THR A 85 -17.10 -1.01 4.23
CA THR A 85 -17.24 0.34 3.68
C THR A 85 -18.66 0.87 3.80
N VAL A 86 -19.67 0.01 3.58
CA VAL A 86 -21.09 0.41 3.71
C VAL A 86 -21.44 0.69 5.17
N LYS A 87 -21.00 -0.19 6.09
CA LYS A 87 -21.18 0.04 7.54
C LYS A 87 -20.50 1.32 8.00
N TYR A 88 -19.28 1.56 7.52
CA TYR A 88 -18.49 2.74 7.86
C TYR A 88 -19.15 4.01 7.34
N THR A 89 -19.59 4.04 6.08
CA THR A 89 -20.32 5.16 5.50
C THR A 89 -21.62 5.44 6.26
N ALA A 90 -22.40 4.38 6.55
CA ALA A 90 -23.64 4.51 7.33
C ALA A 90 -23.40 5.08 8.74
N ALA A 91 -22.34 4.63 9.42
CA ALA A 91 -21.97 5.13 10.74
C ALA A 91 -21.52 6.61 10.75
N MET A 92 -21.10 7.16 9.62
CA MET A 92 -20.75 8.57 9.49
C MET A 92 -21.98 9.48 9.34
N PHE A 93 -23.12 8.99 8.87
CA PHE A 93 -24.33 9.82 8.72
C PHE A 93 -24.80 10.33 10.08
N GLY A 94 -25.31 11.56 10.10
CA GLY A 94 -25.76 12.25 11.31
C GLY A 94 -24.61 12.77 12.20
N ARG A 95 -23.35 12.60 11.79
CA ARG A 95 -22.15 13.13 12.47
C ARG A 95 -21.50 14.20 11.62
N CYS A 96 -20.73 15.08 12.28
CA CYS A 96 -19.98 16.14 11.60
C CYS A 96 -18.52 16.07 12.06
N PHE A 97 -17.61 15.82 11.10
CA PHE A 97 -16.16 15.79 11.34
C PHE A 97 -15.45 16.91 10.53
N THR A 98 -16.11 18.04 10.35
CA THR A 98 -15.54 19.22 9.68
C THR A 98 -14.16 19.57 10.23
N SER A 99 -13.19 19.77 9.34
CA SER A 99 -11.83 20.19 9.64
C SER A 99 -11.26 20.97 8.45
N ASP A 100 -10.09 21.61 8.62
CA ASP A 100 -9.49 22.40 7.53
C ASP A 100 -9.22 21.50 6.32
N PHE A 101 -8.70 20.30 6.58
CA PHE A 101 -8.39 19.29 5.55
C PHE A 101 -8.99 17.93 5.93
N MET A 102 -9.55 17.25 4.94
CA MET A 102 -10.21 15.96 5.08
C MET A 102 -9.68 14.98 4.02
N HIS A 103 -8.96 13.94 4.41
CA HIS A 103 -8.43 12.92 3.52
C HIS A 103 -9.33 11.68 3.51
N PHE A 104 -9.87 11.37 2.34
CA PHE A 104 -10.70 10.18 2.10
C PHE A 104 -9.90 9.15 1.28
N HIS A 105 -9.70 7.97 1.84
CA HIS A 105 -9.02 6.85 1.18
C HIS A 105 -9.99 5.86 0.53
N ARG A 106 -11.28 6.22 0.51
CA ARG A 106 -12.39 5.58 -0.18
C ARG A 106 -13.40 6.65 -0.59
N LEU A 107 -14.06 6.41 -1.72
CA LEU A 107 -15.06 7.35 -2.24
C LEU A 107 -16.34 7.35 -1.39
N GLU A 108 -16.84 6.14 -1.04
CA GLU A 108 -18.15 5.97 -0.45
C GLU A 108 -18.36 6.75 0.87
N PRO A 109 -17.38 6.80 1.80
CA PRO A 109 -17.52 7.60 3.02
C PRO A 109 -17.74 9.09 2.79
N SER A 110 -17.28 9.63 1.68
CA SER A 110 -17.46 11.04 1.36
C SER A 110 -18.92 11.44 1.08
N LEU A 111 -19.80 10.44 0.87
CA LEU A 111 -21.25 10.68 0.77
C LEU A 111 -21.82 11.30 2.04
N ALA A 112 -21.33 10.91 3.22
CA ALA A 112 -21.74 11.51 4.48
C ALA A 112 -21.18 12.93 4.70
N ALA A 113 -20.17 13.32 3.93
CA ALA A 113 -19.44 14.56 4.06
C ALA A 113 -19.85 15.66 3.06
N LEU A 114 -20.91 15.47 2.28
CA LEU A 114 -21.33 16.40 1.21
C LEU A 114 -21.47 17.85 1.70
N ASN A 115 -22.02 18.04 2.89
CA ASN A 115 -22.27 19.35 3.47
C ASN A 115 -21.21 19.81 4.48
N TRP A 116 -20.10 19.04 4.64
CA TRP A 116 -19.04 19.45 5.56
C TRP A 116 -18.18 20.54 4.94
N GLN A 117 -17.84 21.54 5.74
CA GLN A 117 -16.94 22.63 5.35
C GLN A 117 -15.48 22.17 5.47
N GLY A 118 -14.62 22.72 4.63
CA GLY A 118 -13.19 22.42 4.56
C GLY A 118 -12.78 21.73 3.26
N GLU A 119 -11.49 21.65 3.02
CA GLU A 119 -10.93 21.03 1.82
C GLU A 119 -10.98 19.51 1.92
N LYS A 120 -11.52 18.87 0.88
CA LYS A 120 -11.62 17.41 0.79
C LYS A 120 -10.65 16.89 -0.27
N THR A 121 -9.85 15.91 0.08
CA THR A 121 -8.93 15.23 -0.82
C THR A 121 -9.33 13.76 -0.92
N LEU A 122 -9.48 13.24 -2.14
CA LEU A 122 -9.68 11.82 -2.42
C LEU A 122 -8.37 11.17 -2.82
N PHE A 123 -8.03 10.04 -2.20
CA PHE A 123 -6.90 9.19 -2.60
C PHE A 123 -7.41 7.94 -3.32
N ILE A 124 -7.06 7.82 -4.61
CA ILE A 124 -7.38 6.69 -5.45
C ILE A 124 -6.19 5.71 -5.40
N HIS A 125 -6.38 4.58 -4.72
CA HIS A 125 -5.34 3.56 -4.54
C HIS A 125 -5.33 2.51 -5.65
N ASN A 126 -6.52 2.21 -6.20
CA ASN A 126 -6.69 1.26 -7.29
C ASN A 126 -7.74 1.79 -8.25
N ASP A 127 -7.48 1.62 -9.55
CA ASP A 127 -8.48 1.92 -10.57
C ASP A 127 -9.56 0.82 -10.59
N ILE A 128 -10.78 1.21 -10.23
CA ILE A 128 -11.95 0.31 -10.26
C ILE A 128 -12.24 -0.17 -11.70
N HIS A 129 -11.92 0.60 -12.70
CA HIS A 129 -12.07 0.20 -14.10
C HIS A 129 -11.21 -1.04 -14.44
N THR A 130 -9.95 -1.04 -14.01
CA THR A 130 -9.06 -2.18 -14.15
C THR A 130 -9.53 -3.36 -13.30
N GLN A 131 -10.01 -3.09 -12.08
CA GLN A 131 -10.55 -4.13 -11.20
C GLN A 131 -11.84 -4.77 -11.74
N THR A 132 -12.70 -4.03 -12.42
CA THR A 132 -13.93 -4.57 -13.01
C THR A 132 -13.69 -5.41 -14.25
N LYS A 133 -12.59 -5.17 -14.97
CA LYS A 133 -12.20 -5.92 -16.18
C LYS A 133 -11.39 -7.19 -15.89
N ALA A 134 -10.75 -7.29 -14.72
CA ALA A 134 -9.94 -8.45 -14.35
C ALA A 134 -10.81 -9.71 -14.24
N ALA A 135 -10.66 -10.64 -15.19
CA ALA A 135 -11.39 -11.90 -15.21
C ALA A 135 -10.90 -12.83 -14.09
N GLY A 136 -11.82 -13.53 -13.40
CA GLY A 136 -11.48 -14.67 -12.54
C GLY A 136 -11.77 -14.53 -11.04
N ASP A 137 -11.97 -13.34 -10.49
CA ASP A 137 -12.28 -13.18 -9.07
C ASP A 137 -13.80 -13.26 -8.82
N LYS A 138 -14.29 -14.47 -8.47
CA LYS A 138 -15.72 -14.70 -8.11
C LYS A 138 -16.14 -13.92 -6.86
N ASN A 139 -15.18 -13.45 -6.06
CA ASN A 139 -15.36 -12.75 -4.78
C ASN A 139 -15.08 -11.25 -4.87
N ALA A 140 -15.09 -10.68 -6.06
CA ALA A 140 -14.78 -9.27 -6.27
C ALA A 140 -15.76 -8.32 -5.56
N ILE A 141 -15.29 -7.11 -5.37
CA ILE A 141 -15.95 -5.96 -4.75
C ILE A 141 -17.43 -5.85 -5.24
N LEU A 142 -18.35 -5.47 -4.34
CA LEU A 142 -19.77 -5.24 -4.64
C LEU A 142 -19.97 -4.45 -5.95
N TRP A 143 -19.15 -3.46 -6.20
CA TRP A 143 -19.17 -2.59 -7.38
C TRP A 143 -18.90 -3.29 -8.71
N ARG A 144 -18.28 -4.47 -8.69
CA ARG A 144 -18.12 -5.28 -9.90
C ARG A 144 -19.46 -5.83 -10.41
N ARG A 145 -20.41 -6.07 -9.51
CA ARG A 145 -21.78 -6.49 -9.89
C ARG A 145 -22.60 -5.31 -10.40
N PHE A 146 -22.27 -4.09 -9.99
CA PHE A 146 -23.04 -2.88 -10.29
C PHE A 146 -22.10 -1.72 -10.72
N PRO A 147 -21.29 -1.86 -11.79
CA PRO A 147 -20.32 -0.83 -12.17
C PRO A 147 -20.98 0.50 -12.54
N ALA A 148 -22.15 0.46 -13.19
CA ALA A 148 -22.90 1.68 -13.53
C ALA A 148 -23.34 2.47 -12.28
N ALA A 149 -23.75 1.77 -11.22
CA ALA A 149 -24.14 2.41 -9.96
C ALA A 149 -22.92 3.04 -9.26
N TYR A 150 -21.74 2.39 -9.33
CA TYR A 150 -20.49 2.99 -8.83
C TYR A 150 -20.14 4.28 -9.57
N PHE A 151 -20.16 4.25 -10.91
CA PHE A 151 -19.81 5.43 -11.70
C PHE A 151 -20.83 6.57 -11.57
N ALA A 152 -22.12 6.25 -11.36
CA ALA A 152 -23.11 7.25 -11.02
C ALA A 152 -22.83 7.91 -9.65
N LEU A 153 -22.49 7.09 -8.64
CA LEU A 153 -22.08 7.59 -7.33
C LEU A 153 -20.78 8.43 -7.42
N GLU A 154 -19.80 7.94 -8.15
CA GLU A 154 -18.53 8.65 -8.35
C GLU A 154 -18.77 10.01 -9.01
N SER A 155 -19.56 10.06 -10.09
CA SER A 155 -19.91 11.29 -10.80
C SER A 155 -20.62 12.32 -9.89
N LEU A 156 -21.44 11.86 -8.96
CA LEU A 156 -22.09 12.70 -7.96
C LEU A 156 -21.09 13.27 -6.95
N LEU A 157 -20.12 12.46 -6.53
CA LEU A 157 -19.24 12.79 -5.39
C LEU A 157 -17.95 13.50 -5.79
N VAL A 158 -17.45 13.34 -7.01
CA VAL A 158 -16.14 13.91 -7.41
C VAL A 158 -16.09 15.42 -7.31
N ASN A 159 -17.22 16.12 -7.51
CA ASN A 159 -17.28 17.57 -7.48
C ASN A 159 -16.99 18.21 -6.11
N GLN A 160 -17.16 17.45 -5.03
CA GLN A 160 -16.90 17.96 -3.67
C GLN A 160 -15.42 18.00 -3.30
N PHE A 161 -14.55 17.33 -4.09
CA PHE A 161 -13.13 17.26 -3.77
C PHE A 161 -12.38 18.46 -4.35
N SER A 162 -11.58 19.10 -3.50
CA SER A 162 -10.63 20.14 -3.88
C SER A 162 -9.42 19.54 -4.61
N GLN A 163 -9.05 18.30 -4.24
CA GLN A 163 -7.95 17.53 -4.84
C GLN A 163 -8.32 16.06 -4.95
N ILE A 164 -7.87 15.42 -6.01
CA ILE A 164 -7.98 13.98 -6.23
C ILE A 164 -6.59 13.45 -6.58
N PHE A 165 -6.04 12.64 -5.69
CA PHE A 165 -4.71 12.05 -5.85
C PHE A 165 -4.81 10.60 -6.30
N SER A 166 -4.03 10.22 -7.30
CA SER A 166 -3.84 8.84 -7.70
C SER A 166 -2.36 8.46 -7.60
N CYS A 167 -2.06 7.29 -7.04
CA CYS A 167 -0.72 6.73 -7.03
C CYS A 167 -0.34 6.01 -8.36
N ASN A 168 -1.20 6.12 -9.37
CA ASN A 168 -1.00 5.56 -10.70
C ASN A 168 -1.28 6.64 -11.75
N THR A 169 -0.32 6.87 -12.66
CA THR A 169 -0.42 7.93 -13.67
C THR A 169 -1.52 7.65 -14.69
N ASP A 170 -1.71 6.37 -15.08
CA ASP A 170 -2.74 5.98 -16.04
C ASP A 170 -4.13 6.18 -15.42
N SER A 171 -4.31 5.86 -14.14
CA SER A 171 -5.55 6.11 -13.40
C SER A 171 -5.84 7.61 -13.26
N ALA A 172 -4.82 8.43 -12.98
CA ALA A 172 -4.98 9.89 -12.94
C ALA A 172 -5.45 10.44 -14.31
N GLN A 173 -4.86 9.94 -15.40
CA GLN A 173 -5.25 10.33 -16.75
C GLN A 173 -6.67 9.89 -17.09
N LEU A 174 -7.08 8.66 -16.73
CA LEU A 174 -8.45 8.18 -16.91
C LEU A 174 -9.47 9.02 -16.15
N TYR A 175 -9.13 9.47 -14.95
CA TYR A 175 -10.00 10.38 -14.18
C TYR A 175 -10.16 11.73 -14.86
N ARG A 176 -9.08 12.34 -15.36
CA ARG A 176 -9.14 13.60 -16.12
C ARG A 176 -10.00 13.46 -17.37
N GLN A 177 -9.84 12.37 -18.12
CA GLN A 177 -10.65 12.10 -19.32
C GLN A 177 -12.13 11.88 -19.00
N ARG A 178 -12.42 11.21 -17.86
CA ARG A 178 -13.81 10.93 -17.46
C ARG A 178 -14.51 12.15 -16.88
N TYR A 179 -13.77 13.01 -16.19
CA TYR A 179 -14.27 14.21 -15.51
C TYR A 179 -13.50 15.46 -15.93
N PRO A 180 -13.62 15.93 -17.20
CA PRO A 180 -12.83 17.05 -17.70
C PRO A 180 -13.03 18.35 -16.93
N HIS A 181 -14.20 18.55 -16.29
CA HIS A 181 -14.52 19.74 -15.53
C HIS A 181 -13.79 19.86 -14.18
N ILE A 182 -13.06 18.82 -13.75
CA ILE A 182 -12.22 18.80 -12.55
C ILE A 182 -10.79 18.33 -12.86
N GLU A 183 -10.36 18.37 -14.11
CA GLU A 183 -9.04 17.84 -14.52
C GLU A 183 -7.88 18.51 -13.79
N ASP A 184 -8.02 19.81 -13.49
CA ASP A 184 -7.08 20.63 -12.73
C ASP A 184 -6.90 20.18 -11.27
N ARG A 185 -7.88 19.46 -10.71
CA ARG A 185 -7.85 18.93 -9.34
C ARG A 185 -7.28 17.51 -9.26
N VAL A 186 -7.09 16.85 -10.39
CA VAL A 186 -6.59 15.46 -10.43
C VAL A 186 -5.08 15.47 -10.63
N ALA A 187 -4.35 14.91 -9.69
CA ALA A 187 -2.89 14.83 -9.74
C ALA A 187 -2.38 13.42 -9.43
N TYR A 188 -1.21 13.11 -10.01
CA TYR A 188 -0.43 11.95 -9.58
C TYR A 188 0.29 12.29 -8.28
N ILE A 189 0.18 11.42 -7.29
CA ILE A 189 0.97 11.46 -6.07
C ILE A 189 1.82 10.20 -5.97
N LYS A 190 3.08 10.36 -5.61
CA LYS A 190 3.94 9.21 -5.35
C LYS A 190 3.46 8.46 -4.11
N ASN A 191 3.34 7.14 -4.20
CA ASN A 191 3.35 6.30 -3.01
C ASN A 191 4.70 6.46 -2.31
N SER A 192 4.76 6.12 -1.02
CA SER A 192 5.99 6.34 -0.25
C SER A 192 6.28 5.18 0.68
N PHE A 193 7.56 4.93 0.93
CA PHE A 193 8.05 3.98 1.91
C PHE A 193 8.68 4.71 3.11
N ASP A 194 8.66 4.08 4.28
CA ASP A 194 9.29 4.60 5.49
C ASP A 194 10.80 4.34 5.45
N ASN A 195 11.57 5.41 5.20
CA ASN A 195 13.03 5.34 5.08
C ASN A 195 13.77 5.17 6.43
N GLU A 196 13.06 5.20 7.55
CA GLU A 196 13.62 4.83 8.87
C GLU A 196 13.53 3.31 9.11
N ILE A 197 12.62 2.63 8.40
CA ILE A 197 12.42 1.18 8.49
C ILE A 197 13.15 0.46 7.35
N PHE A 198 12.99 0.95 6.12
CA PHE A 198 13.54 0.34 4.92
C PHE A 198 14.78 1.11 4.44
N TYR A 199 15.94 0.51 4.64
CA TYR A 199 17.25 1.04 4.27
C TYR A 199 18.23 -0.10 3.98
N PRO A 200 19.29 0.10 3.17
CA PRO A 200 20.21 -0.96 2.82
C PRO A 200 21.18 -1.28 3.98
N LEU A 201 21.65 -2.51 4.03
CA LEU A 201 22.77 -2.93 4.88
C LEU A 201 24.08 -2.89 4.08
N SER A 202 25.23 -2.86 4.79
CA SER A 202 26.51 -3.17 4.17
C SER A 202 26.52 -4.61 3.63
N GLN A 203 27.37 -4.88 2.66
CA GLN A 203 27.48 -6.22 2.07
C GLN A 203 27.80 -7.29 3.13
N GLU A 204 28.69 -6.97 4.06
CA GLU A 204 29.08 -7.85 5.16
C GLU A 204 27.92 -8.16 6.09
N GLN A 205 27.19 -7.13 6.52
CA GLN A 205 26.00 -7.30 7.37
C GLN A 205 24.92 -8.12 6.66
N ARG A 206 24.72 -7.86 5.36
CA ARG A 206 23.76 -8.59 4.54
C ARG A 206 24.11 -10.08 4.44
N GLN A 207 25.37 -10.40 4.20
CA GLN A 207 25.86 -11.79 4.15
C GLN A 207 25.75 -12.48 5.49
N ALA A 208 26.16 -11.83 6.59
CA ALA A 208 26.07 -12.39 7.93
C ALA A 208 24.62 -12.75 8.29
N GLN A 209 23.67 -11.84 8.07
CA GLN A 209 22.25 -12.09 8.36
C GLN A 209 21.62 -13.15 7.43
N ARG A 210 22.09 -13.29 6.17
CA ARG A 210 21.67 -14.40 5.29
C ARG A 210 22.09 -15.77 5.83
N ARG A 211 23.33 -15.89 6.27
CA ARG A 211 23.84 -17.13 6.87
C ARG A 211 23.07 -17.49 8.12
N GLU A 212 22.76 -16.51 8.94
CA GLU A 212 21.92 -16.71 10.14
C GLU A 212 20.53 -17.25 9.77
N LEU A 213 19.85 -16.64 8.78
CA LEU A 213 18.55 -17.11 8.32
C LEU A 213 18.64 -18.53 7.71
N ALA A 214 19.66 -18.80 6.90
CA ALA A 214 19.89 -20.13 6.32
C ALA A 214 20.04 -21.18 7.42
N LYS A 215 20.84 -20.90 8.45
CA LYS A 215 21.01 -21.77 9.62
C LYS A 215 19.71 -21.99 10.38
N MET A 216 18.91 -20.92 10.61
CA MET A 216 17.60 -21.03 11.30
C MET A 216 16.61 -21.93 10.53
N LEU A 217 16.69 -21.92 9.19
CA LEU A 217 15.85 -22.72 8.31
C LEU A 217 16.44 -24.10 7.97
N ASN A 218 17.59 -24.48 8.56
CA ASN A 218 18.36 -25.69 8.23
C ASN A 218 18.70 -25.80 6.73
N LEU A 219 19.08 -24.68 6.11
CA LEU A 219 19.48 -24.57 4.72
C LEU A 219 20.99 -24.34 4.60
N SER A 220 21.55 -24.56 3.40
CA SER A 220 22.94 -24.22 3.08
C SER A 220 23.18 -22.70 3.24
N GLU A 221 24.37 -22.32 3.73
CA GLU A 221 24.79 -20.91 3.83
C GLU A 221 24.86 -20.21 2.46
N GLU A 222 24.95 -20.97 1.37
CA GLU A 222 24.94 -20.46 -0.02
C GLU A 222 23.51 -20.23 -0.55
N THR A 223 22.49 -20.52 0.24
CA THR A 223 21.10 -20.37 -0.18
C THR A 223 20.80 -18.93 -0.57
N ARG A 224 20.21 -18.77 -1.75
CA ARG A 224 19.75 -17.48 -2.29
C ARG A 224 18.26 -17.33 -2.00
N PHE A 225 17.90 -16.30 -1.26
CA PHE A 225 16.53 -16.05 -0.84
C PHE A 225 15.77 -15.20 -1.86
N ILE A 226 14.62 -15.70 -2.27
CA ILE A 226 13.61 -14.99 -3.05
C ILE A 226 12.51 -14.59 -2.05
N LEU A 227 12.14 -13.32 -1.99
CA LEU A 227 11.09 -12.83 -1.11
C LEU A 227 9.85 -12.42 -1.90
N PHE A 228 8.72 -12.93 -1.47
CA PHE A 228 7.39 -12.39 -1.81
C PHE A 228 6.76 -11.83 -0.54
N ALA A 229 6.15 -10.65 -0.63
CA ALA A 229 5.40 -10.06 0.47
C ALA A 229 4.06 -9.50 -0.02
N GLY A 230 2.97 -9.90 0.63
CA GLY A 230 1.63 -9.43 0.30
C GLY A 230 0.53 -10.38 0.69
N ARG A 231 -0.70 -9.91 0.54
CA ARG A 231 -1.89 -10.74 0.80
C ARG A 231 -1.94 -11.91 -0.19
N LEU A 232 -2.20 -13.11 0.30
CA LEU A 232 -2.42 -14.28 -0.55
C LEU A 232 -3.84 -14.24 -1.16
N HIS A 233 -3.96 -13.44 -2.22
CA HIS A 233 -5.21 -13.07 -2.90
C HIS A 233 -5.03 -13.20 -4.42
N PRO A 234 -6.07 -13.46 -5.21
CA PRO A 234 -5.99 -13.58 -6.68
C PRO A 234 -5.29 -12.39 -7.37
N GLN A 235 -5.44 -11.17 -6.85
CA GLN A 235 -4.71 -9.99 -7.35
C GLN A 235 -3.20 -10.19 -7.33
N LYS A 236 -2.65 -10.76 -6.25
CA LYS A 236 -1.21 -10.99 -6.05
C LYS A 236 -0.71 -12.25 -6.73
N ASP A 237 -1.61 -13.15 -7.11
CA ASP A 237 -1.37 -14.42 -7.81
C ASP A 237 -0.19 -15.25 -7.25
N PRO A 238 -0.26 -15.67 -5.99
CA PRO A 238 0.80 -16.46 -5.38
C PRO A 238 0.95 -17.86 -6.01
N ILE A 239 -0.08 -18.36 -6.70
CA ILE A 239 -0.03 -19.63 -7.42
C ILE A 239 0.90 -19.54 -8.63
N LEU A 240 0.80 -18.45 -9.42
CA LEU A 240 1.74 -18.17 -10.51
C LEU A 240 3.19 -18.16 -9.99
N LEU A 241 3.43 -17.53 -8.83
CA LEU A 241 4.76 -17.50 -8.21
C LEU A 241 5.26 -18.91 -7.87
N VAL A 242 4.45 -19.73 -7.18
CA VAL A 242 4.85 -21.09 -6.80
C VAL A 242 5.19 -21.93 -8.04
N ARG A 243 4.42 -21.82 -9.12
CA ARG A 243 4.71 -22.46 -10.41
C ARG A 243 6.00 -21.94 -11.04
N ALA A 244 6.27 -20.64 -10.92
CA ALA A 244 7.54 -20.07 -11.39
C ALA A 244 8.75 -20.64 -10.62
N ILE A 245 8.62 -20.86 -9.30
CA ILE A 245 9.67 -21.53 -8.51
C ILE A 245 9.87 -23.00 -8.93
N ALA A 246 8.81 -23.70 -9.34
CA ALA A 246 8.93 -25.04 -9.90
C ALA A 246 9.69 -25.03 -11.25
N ALA A 247 9.42 -24.01 -12.08
CA ALA A 247 10.10 -23.85 -13.38
C ALA A 247 11.54 -23.31 -13.24
N LEU A 248 11.87 -22.72 -12.08
CA LEU A 248 13.20 -22.16 -11.82
C LEU A 248 14.21 -23.27 -11.54
N ASN A 249 15.12 -23.50 -12.49
CA ASN A 249 16.14 -24.55 -12.40
C ASN A 249 17.38 -24.07 -11.61
N GLU A 250 17.15 -23.61 -10.36
CA GLU A 250 18.20 -23.13 -9.44
C GLU A 250 18.05 -23.80 -8.08
N PRO A 251 18.76 -24.91 -7.82
CA PRO A 251 18.55 -25.75 -6.63
C PRO A 251 18.89 -25.04 -5.31
N HIS A 252 19.80 -24.07 -5.33
CA HIS A 252 20.21 -23.30 -4.15
C HIS A 252 19.35 -22.07 -3.90
N THR A 253 18.11 -22.05 -4.41
CA THR A 253 17.16 -20.98 -4.15
C THR A 253 16.08 -21.39 -3.17
N HIS A 254 15.66 -20.47 -2.32
CA HIS A 254 14.58 -20.68 -1.36
C HIS A 254 13.61 -19.50 -1.38
N LEU A 255 12.33 -19.78 -1.58
CA LEU A 255 11.26 -18.80 -1.57
C LEU A 255 10.73 -18.58 -0.15
N LEU A 256 10.71 -17.33 0.27
CA LEU A 256 10.05 -16.86 1.50
C LEU A 256 8.75 -16.17 1.11
N ILE A 257 7.61 -16.64 1.62
CA ILE A 257 6.28 -16.05 1.41
C ILE A 257 5.85 -15.37 2.71
N ALA A 258 5.94 -14.04 2.75
CA ALA A 258 5.47 -13.22 3.85
C ALA A 258 4.06 -12.70 3.55
N GLY A 259 3.08 -13.16 4.29
CA GLY A 259 1.68 -12.77 4.15
C GLY A 259 0.72 -13.93 4.37
N ASP A 260 -0.55 -13.57 4.48
CA ASP A 260 -1.66 -14.50 4.64
C ASP A 260 -2.85 -14.06 3.76
N GLY A 261 -3.86 -14.89 3.64
CA GLY A 261 -5.06 -14.58 2.86
C GLY A 261 -5.84 -15.81 2.42
N GLU A 262 -6.91 -15.56 1.67
CA GLU A 262 -7.86 -16.59 1.24
C GLU A 262 -7.25 -17.71 0.40
N LEU A 263 -6.12 -17.45 -0.27
CA LEU A 263 -5.40 -18.45 -1.07
C LEU A 263 -4.35 -19.24 -0.27
N ALA A 264 -4.18 -19.00 1.03
CA ALA A 264 -3.11 -19.66 1.81
C ALA A 264 -3.19 -21.18 1.75
N ALA A 265 -4.39 -21.77 1.85
CA ALA A 265 -4.58 -23.22 1.73
C ALA A 265 -4.25 -23.73 0.31
N ALA A 266 -4.69 -23.02 -0.73
CA ALA A 266 -4.41 -23.37 -2.11
C ALA A 266 -2.91 -23.30 -2.43
N VAL A 267 -2.21 -22.29 -1.90
CA VAL A 267 -0.75 -22.16 -2.04
C VAL A 267 -0.02 -23.33 -1.39
N ARG A 268 -0.40 -23.74 -0.17
CA ARG A 268 0.18 -24.93 0.49
C ARG A 268 -0.02 -26.20 -0.34
N THR A 269 -1.22 -26.38 -0.89
CA THR A 269 -1.54 -27.53 -1.76
C THR A 269 -0.67 -27.53 -3.01
N GLU A 270 -0.53 -26.39 -3.70
CA GLU A 270 0.30 -26.25 -4.90
C GLU A 270 1.79 -26.53 -4.61
N ILE A 271 2.32 -26.01 -3.48
CA ILE A 271 3.69 -26.30 -3.02
C ILE A 271 3.91 -27.79 -2.84
N ALA A 272 2.96 -28.50 -2.20
CA ALA A 272 3.05 -29.94 -1.98
C ALA A 272 2.96 -30.75 -3.29
N GLN A 273 2.03 -30.39 -4.18
CA GLN A 273 1.83 -31.07 -5.48
C GLN A 273 3.05 -30.92 -6.39
N LEU A 274 3.74 -29.79 -6.34
CA LEU A 274 4.95 -29.53 -7.12
C LEU A 274 6.25 -30.00 -6.43
N GLY A 275 6.16 -30.66 -5.25
CA GLY A 275 7.32 -31.17 -4.52
C GLY A 275 8.24 -30.06 -3.98
N LEU A 276 7.73 -28.87 -3.74
CA LEU A 276 8.53 -27.68 -3.36
C LEU A 276 8.64 -27.47 -1.83
N SER A 277 8.19 -28.41 -1.00
CA SER A 277 8.16 -28.25 0.46
C SER A 277 9.53 -27.93 1.09
N SER A 278 10.64 -28.38 0.47
CA SER A 278 12.01 -28.05 0.92
C SER A 278 12.54 -26.71 0.38
N ARG A 279 11.85 -26.11 -0.61
CA ARG A 279 12.30 -24.88 -1.30
C ARG A 279 11.42 -23.66 -1.01
N VAL A 280 10.35 -23.82 -0.24
CA VAL A 280 9.39 -22.73 0.06
C VAL A 280 9.06 -22.70 1.54
N THR A 281 9.18 -21.55 2.17
CA THR A 281 8.72 -21.31 3.54
C THR A 281 7.60 -20.27 3.54
N MET A 282 6.43 -20.64 4.05
CA MET A 282 5.31 -19.73 4.29
C MET A 282 5.42 -19.18 5.71
N LEU A 283 5.70 -17.87 5.82
CA LEU A 283 5.93 -17.19 7.09
C LEU A 283 4.63 -16.68 7.76
N GLY A 284 3.51 -16.68 7.01
CA GLY A 284 2.29 -16.00 7.46
C GLY A 284 2.45 -14.48 7.51
N ALA A 285 1.55 -13.82 8.21
CA ALA A 285 1.67 -12.38 8.46
C ALA A 285 2.80 -12.12 9.46
N ILE A 286 3.73 -11.25 9.11
CA ILE A 286 4.91 -10.90 9.93
C ILE A 286 4.92 -9.40 10.25
N PRO A 287 5.55 -8.99 11.37
CA PRO A 287 5.74 -7.59 11.71
C PRO A 287 6.57 -6.85 10.66
N ILE A 288 6.35 -5.54 10.52
CA ILE A 288 7.02 -4.69 9.51
C ILE A 288 8.55 -4.67 9.67
N GLN A 289 9.05 -4.76 10.91
CA GLN A 289 10.48 -4.82 11.21
C GLN A 289 11.12 -6.10 10.67
N GLU A 290 10.42 -7.23 10.79
CA GLU A 290 10.85 -8.50 10.25
C GLU A 290 10.77 -8.50 8.71
N LEU A 291 9.71 -7.93 8.14
CA LEU A 291 9.61 -7.75 6.70
C LEU A 291 10.78 -6.90 6.16
N ALA A 292 11.12 -5.80 6.84
CA ALA A 292 12.25 -4.96 6.47
C ALA A 292 13.59 -5.72 6.57
N ARG A 293 13.76 -6.58 7.60
CA ARG A 293 14.93 -7.46 7.70
C ARG A 293 15.00 -8.41 6.50
N LEU A 294 13.90 -9.05 6.14
CA LEU A 294 13.85 -9.97 5.01
C LEU A 294 14.12 -9.26 3.67
N HIS A 295 13.58 -8.05 3.47
CA HIS A 295 13.90 -7.24 2.29
C HIS A 295 15.40 -6.99 2.20
N ARG A 296 16.05 -6.56 3.27
CA ARG A 296 17.50 -6.25 3.29
C ARG A 296 18.38 -7.44 2.95
N ILE A 297 17.98 -8.65 3.34
CA ILE A 297 18.81 -9.85 3.16
C ILE A 297 18.44 -10.70 1.95
N SER A 298 17.29 -10.50 1.33
CA SER A 298 16.89 -11.25 0.15
C SER A 298 17.78 -10.94 -1.07
N ASN A 299 17.96 -11.91 -1.95
CA ASN A 299 18.69 -11.73 -3.21
C ASN A 299 17.83 -11.01 -4.23
N VAL A 300 16.53 -11.30 -4.22
CA VAL A 300 15.54 -10.70 -5.11
C VAL A 300 14.18 -10.65 -4.41
N PHE A 301 13.44 -9.58 -4.64
CA PHE A 301 12.02 -9.48 -4.32
C PHE A 301 11.19 -9.76 -5.58
N VAL A 302 10.12 -10.54 -5.45
CA VAL A 302 9.25 -10.89 -6.58
C VAL A 302 7.83 -10.44 -6.38
N LEU A 303 7.25 -9.82 -7.43
CA LEU A 303 5.85 -9.45 -7.51
C LEU A 303 5.18 -10.15 -8.68
N SER A 304 4.25 -11.07 -8.40
CA SER A 304 3.51 -11.87 -9.40
C SER A 304 2.13 -11.31 -9.74
N SER A 305 1.83 -10.10 -9.30
CA SER A 305 0.48 -9.49 -9.34
C SER A 305 -0.11 -9.42 -10.74
N ALA A 306 -1.44 -9.58 -10.81
CA ALA A 306 -2.21 -9.39 -12.04
C ALA A 306 -2.45 -7.90 -12.34
N TYR A 307 -2.66 -7.10 -11.32
CA TYR A 307 -2.84 -5.64 -11.41
C TYR A 307 -2.43 -4.97 -10.10
N GLU A 308 -1.90 -3.75 -10.20
CA GLU A 308 -1.48 -2.89 -9.08
C GLU A 308 -1.69 -1.41 -9.42
N GLY A 309 -1.67 -0.55 -8.38
CA GLY A 309 -1.33 0.85 -8.56
C GLY A 309 0.20 1.00 -8.58
N LEU A 310 0.77 1.47 -7.47
CA LEU A 310 2.20 1.34 -7.15
C LEU A 310 2.32 0.60 -5.82
N PRO A 311 2.73 -0.68 -5.81
CA PRO A 311 2.79 -1.49 -4.59
C PRO A 311 3.94 -1.02 -3.69
N LEU A 312 3.63 -0.72 -2.41
CA LEU A 312 4.61 -0.26 -1.42
C LEU A 312 5.77 -1.25 -1.25
N VAL A 313 5.47 -2.55 -1.25
CA VAL A 313 6.47 -3.61 -1.08
C VAL A 313 7.59 -3.59 -2.12
N VAL A 314 7.33 -3.03 -3.31
CA VAL A 314 8.35 -2.81 -4.34
C VAL A 314 9.28 -1.66 -3.94
N LEU A 315 8.72 -0.55 -3.46
CA LEU A 315 9.50 0.57 -2.93
C LEU A 315 10.33 0.15 -1.71
N GLU A 316 9.74 -0.64 -0.83
CA GLU A 316 10.37 -1.21 0.37
C GLU A 316 11.55 -2.13 0.00
N ALA A 317 11.40 -2.98 -1.00
CA ALA A 317 12.47 -3.84 -1.52
C ALA A 317 13.62 -3.01 -2.10
N LEU A 318 13.30 -2.09 -3.01
CA LEU A 318 14.31 -1.21 -3.64
C LEU A 318 15.03 -0.34 -2.61
N ALA A 319 14.31 0.24 -1.65
CA ALA A 319 14.88 1.05 -0.58
C ALA A 319 15.82 0.24 0.34
N SER A 320 15.55 -1.05 0.48
CA SER A 320 16.40 -2.00 1.21
C SER A 320 17.60 -2.50 0.39
N GLY A 321 17.76 -2.00 -0.84
CA GLY A 321 18.85 -2.38 -1.74
C GLY A 321 18.65 -3.75 -2.40
N THR A 322 17.41 -4.21 -2.55
CA THR A 322 17.06 -5.52 -3.13
C THR A 322 16.42 -5.33 -4.48
N ALA A 323 16.97 -6.01 -5.49
CA ALA A 323 16.46 -5.99 -6.85
C ALA A 323 15.05 -6.59 -6.94
N VAL A 324 14.26 -6.12 -7.90
CA VAL A 324 12.84 -6.49 -8.05
C VAL A 324 12.62 -7.23 -9.36
N VAL A 325 11.93 -8.36 -9.29
CA VAL A 325 11.33 -9.02 -10.45
C VAL A 325 9.82 -8.86 -10.38
N THR A 326 9.22 -8.40 -11.47
CA THR A 326 7.78 -8.09 -11.47
C THR A 326 7.11 -8.48 -12.79
N THR A 327 5.84 -8.85 -12.70
CA THR A 327 4.95 -8.87 -13.86
C THR A 327 4.69 -7.44 -14.33
N ARG A 328 4.29 -7.28 -15.59
CA ARG A 328 3.98 -5.96 -16.17
C ARG A 328 2.63 -5.45 -15.66
N CYS A 329 2.64 -4.79 -14.49
CA CYS A 329 1.43 -4.23 -13.88
C CYS A 329 1.70 -2.91 -13.14
N GLY A 330 0.75 -1.99 -13.21
CA GLY A 330 0.78 -0.69 -12.52
C GLY A 330 1.97 0.19 -12.88
N GLU A 331 2.43 0.96 -11.92
CA GLU A 331 3.56 1.88 -12.07
C GLU A 331 4.93 1.19 -11.94
N THR A 332 4.99 -0.06 -11.46
CA THR A 332 6.25 -0.76 -11.21
C THR A 332 7.18 -0.81 -12.43
N PRO A 333 6.70 -1.11 -13.66
CA PRO A 333 7.55 -1.09 -14.84
C PRO A 333 8.18 0.28 -15.16
N LYS A 334 7.50 1.37 -14.80
CA LYS A 334 7.99 2.74 -15.00
C LYS A 334 9.02 3.15 -13.94
N LEU A 335 8.97 2.51 -12.77
CA LEU A 335 9.85 2.76 -11.64
C LEU A 335 11.21 2.06 -11.83
N LEU A 336 11.22 0.86 -12.41
CA LEU A 336 12.43 0.05 -12.52
C LEU A 336 13.36 0.57 -13.62
N ALA A 337 14.61 0.83 -13.24
CA ALA A 337 15.71 0.98 -14.18
C ALA A 337 16.32 -0.40 -14.50
N ALA A 338 17.08 -0.49 -15.58
CA ALA A 338 17.71 -1.76 -16.03
C ALA A 338 18.63 -2.39 -14.98
N ASP A 339 19.16 -1.58 -14.06
CA ASP A 339 20.08 -1.98 -12.97
C ASP A 339 19.39 -2.09 -11.60
N SER A 340 18.05 -2.05 -11.54
CA SER A 340 17.30 -2.18 -10.29
C SER A 340 16.26 -3.32 -10.30
N GLY A 341 16.05 -3.95 -11.46
CA GLY A 341 15.14 -5.09 -11.54
C GLY A 341 14.77 -5.48 -12.96
N VAL A 342 13.89 -6.49 -13.06
CA VAL A 342 13.44 -7.07 -14.32
C VAL A 342 11.91 -7.10 -14.37
N VAL A 343 11.35 -6.61 -15.49
CA VAL A 343 9.93 -6.75 -15.80
C VAL A 343 9.74 -7.96 -16.70
N CYS A 344 8.94 -8.94 -16.28
CA CYS A 344 8.67 -10.13 -17.10
C CYS A 344 8.00 -9.73 -18.43
N GLU A 345 8.39 -10.37 -19.52
CA GLU A 345 7.78 -10.14 -20.82
C GLU A 345 6.31 -10.57 -20.85
N GLN A 346 6.04 -11.73 -20.26
CA GLN A 346 4.70 -12.31 -20.17
C GLN A 346 4.38 -12.70 -18.73
N ARG A 347 3.10 -12.70 -18.39
CA ARG A 347 2.63 -13.17 -17.10
C ARG A 347 2.43 -14.69 -17.15
N SER A 348 3.56 -15.43 -17.16
CA SER A 348 3.61 -16.90 -17.12
C SER A 348 4.65 -17.38 -16.11
N PRO A 349 4.54 -18.63 -15.63
CA PRO A 349 5.53 -19.23 -14.74
C PRO A 349 6.94 -19.22 -15.33
N GLU A 350 7.08 -19.53 -16.62
CA GLU A 350 8.36 -19.63 -17.33
C GLU A 350 9.01 -18.25 -17.46
N SER A 351 8.24 -17.23 -17.83
CA SER A 351 8.76 -15.87 -17.97
C SER A 351 9.17 -15.29 -16.60
N LEU A 352 8.41 -15.59 -15.55
CA LEU A 352 8.76 -15.16 -14.19
C LEU A 352 10.00 -15.91 -13.69
N ALA A 353 10.13 -17.20 -13.96
CA ALA A 353 11.31 -17.99 -13.64
C ALA A 353 12.57 -17.49 -14.36
N ALA A 354 12.47 -17.19 -15.66
CA ALA A 354 13.59 -16.64 -16.44
C ALA A 354 14.06 -15.29 -15.89
N ALA A 355 13.11 -14.39 -15.54
CA ALA A 355 13.45 -13.11 -14.93
C ALA A 355 14.10 -13.27 -13.54
N LEU A 356 13.64 -14.20 -12.72
CA LEU A 356 14.26 -14.55 -11.44
C LEU A 356 15.66 -15.09 -11.63
N GLN A 357 15.86 -16.02 -12.59
CA GLN A 357 17.15 -16.61 -12.92
C GLN A 357 18.16 -15.53 -13.35
N GLN A 358 17.74 -14.59 -14.18
CA GLN A 358 18.59 -13.49 -14.62
C GLN A 358 19.14 -12.68 -13.43
N VAL A 359 18.29 -12.31 -12.47
CA VAL A 359 18.72 -11.53 -11.30
C VAL A 359 19.58 -12.35 -10.35
N ILE A 360 19.25 -13.63 -10.17
CA ILE A 360 19.94 -14.53 -9.24
C ILE A 360 21.34 -14.91 -9.74
N LEU A 361 21.51 -15.13 -11.05
CA LEU A 361 22.79 -15.52 -11.63
C LEU A 361 23.73 -14.34 -11.90
N HIS A 362 23.16 -13.14 -12.09
CA HIS A 362 23.92 -11.93 -12.44
C HIS A 362 23.66 -10.78 -11.44
N PRO A 363 23.90 -11.01 -10.12
CA PRO A 363 23.64 -10.00 -9.09
C PRO A 363 24.48 -8.72 -9.26
N GLU A 364 25.62 -8.81 -9.95
CA GLU A 364 26.47 -7.68 -10.29
C GLU A 364 25.77 -6.63 -11.18
N ASN A 365 24.80 -7.05 -11.99
CA ASN A 365 23.99 -6.18 -12.84
C ASN A 365 22.95 -5.37 -12.05
N TYR A 366 22.69 -5.73 -10.80
CA TYR A 366 21.67 -5.13 -9.93
C TYR A 366 22.27 -4.66 -8.61
N PRO A 367 23.18 -3.68 -8.64
CA PRO A 367 23.85 -3.20 -7.42
C PRO A 367 22.83 -2.64 -6.42
N SER A 368 23.03 -2.92 -5.14
CA SER A 368 22.14 -2.45 -4.06
C SER A 368 21.88 -0.93 -4.13
N MET A 369 22.92 -0.13 -4.43
CA MET A 369 22.77 1.32 -4.52
C MET A 369 21.94 1.79 -5.72
N SER A 370 21.88 1.00 -6.81
CA SER A 370 21.00 1.30 -7.94
C SER A 370 19.53 1.12 -7.55
N CYS A 371 19.23 0.05 -6.82
CA CYS A 371 17.90 -0.17 -6.24
C CYS A 371 17.49 1.01 -5.32
N VAL A 372 18.39 1.41 -4.41
CA VAL A 372 18.16 2.54 -3.49
C VAL A 372 17.92 3.85 -4.26
N ARG A 373 18.69 4.13 -5.30
CA ARG A 373 18.48 5.32 -6.15
C ARG A 373 17.10 5.33 -6.79
N ALA A 374 16.61 4.18 -7.27
CA ALA A 374 15.28 4.07 -7.86
C ALA A 374 14.16 4.38 -6.84
N ALA A 375 14.33 3.95 -5.58
CA ALA A 375 13.37 4.22 -4.51
C ALA A 375 13.46 5.63 -3.93
N HIS A 376 14.63 6.29 -3.95
CA HIS A 376 14.88 7.54 -3.26
C HIS A 376 13.84 8.65 -3.46
N PRO A 377 13.30 8.88 -4.69
CA PRO A 377 12.25 9.89 -4.91
C PRO A 377 10.91 9.59 -4.23
N TYR A 378 10.76 8.41 -3.64
CA TYR A 378 9.56 7.89 -2.97
C TYR A 378 9.74 7.81 -1.45
N ALA A 379 10.80 8.41 -0.89
CA ALA A 379 11.00 8.46 0.55
C ALA A 379 9.87 9.25 1.23
N ALA A 380 9.25 8.65 2.24
CA ALA A 380 8.08 9.22 2.92
C ALA A 380 8.34 10.61 3.49
N ARG A 381 9.53 10.81 4.08
CA ARG A 381 9.92 12.13 4.62
C ARG A 381 9.81 13.24 3.58
N THR A 382 10.10 12.96 2.30
CA THR A 382 9.98 13.95 1.21
C THR A 382 8.54 14.03 0.70
N VAL A 383 7.96 12.89 0.27
CA VAL A 383 6.63 12.86 -0.35
C VAL A 383 5.55 13.41 0.57
N VAL A 384 5.55 12.98 1.83
CA VAL A 384 4.53 13.42 2.80
C VAL A 384 4.74 14.88 3.18
N ARG A 385 6.00 15.33 3.35
CA ARG A 385 6.30 16.73 3.63
C ARG A 385 5.78 17.65 2.53
N ASP A 386 5.95 17.28 1.26
CA ASP A 386 5.48 18.08 0.13
C ASP A 386 3.96 18.27 0.17
N VAL A 387 3.21 17.21 0.53
CA VAL A 387 1.74 17.31 0.69
C VAL A 387 1.37 18.23 1.85
N TYR A 388 2.04 18.09 3.01
CA TYR A 388 1.77 18.98 4.16
C TYR A 388 2.16 20.43 3.88
N ASN A 389 3.27 20.68 3.19
CA ASN A 389 3.68 22.04 2.82
C ASN A 389 2.66 22.71 1.88
N ASP A 390 2.12 21.96 0.92
CA ASP A 390 1.10 22.45 0.02
C ASP A 390 -0.21 22.75 0.79
N MET A 391 -0.65 21.85 1.69
CA MET A 391 -1.79 22.11 2.58
C MET A 391 -1.57 23.35 3.45
N PHE A 392 -0.38 23.49 4.06
CA PHE A 392 -0.07 24.62 4.93
C PHE A 392 -0.09 25.95 4.16
N THR A 393 0.48 25.98 2.96
CA THR A 393 0.46 27.16 2.07
C THR A 393 -0.97 27.58 1.71
N ARG A 394 -1.86 26.63 1.42
CA ARG A 394 -3.27 26.92 1.14
C ARG A 394 -4.00 27.44 2.39
N TRP A 395 -3.74 26.82 3.54
CA TRP A 395 -4.34 27.24 4.80
C TRP A 395 -3.92 28.66 5.19
N GLU A 396 -2.65 29.02 5.04
CA GLU A 396 -2.16 30.38 5.26
C GLU A 396 -2.87 31.38 4.36
N LYS A 397 -2.94 31.12 3.05
CA LYS A 397 -3.63 31.99 2.09
C LYS A 397 -5.09 32.23 2.48
N GLN A 398 -5.81 31.21 2.92
CA GLN A 398 -7.21 31.33 3.34
C GLN A 398 -7.38 32.19 4.62
N ASN A 399 -6.47 32.01 5.59
CA ASN A 399 -6.58 32.68 6.89
C ASN A 399 -5.98 34.09 6.90
N PHE A 400 -4.95 34.36 6.09
CA PHE A 400 -4.36 35.71 5.99
C PHE A 400 -5.12 36.64 5.03
N SER A 401 -5.73 36.08 3.96
CA SER A 401 -6.60 36.89 3.09
C SER A 401 -7.86 37.38 3.82
N ALA A 402 -8.34 36.61 4.80
CA ALA A 402 -9.48 37.02 5.63
C ALA A 402 -9.15 38.20 6.57
N VAL A 403 -7.88 38.34 6.98
CA VAL A 403 -7.45 39.46 7.86
C VAL A 403 -7.24 40.75 7.09
N SER A 404 -6.85 40.69 5.81
CA SER A 404 -6.66 41.88 4.96
C SER A 404 -7.97 42.50 4.45
N CYS A 405 -9.10 41.82 4.59
CA CYS A 405 -10.43 42.37 4.23
C CYS A 405 -11.16 43.03 5.40
N ILE A 406 -10.56 43.11 6.59
CA ILE A 406 -11.19 43.70 7.82
C ILE A 406 -10.51 45.03 8.20
N ASN A 407 -9.53 45.51 7.44
CA ASN A 407 -8.90 46.82 7.64
C ASN A 407 -9.35 47.77 6.46
#